data_40c62ca530b2bacd372925afc6745705
#
_entry.id   40c62ca530b2bacd372925afc6745705
#
_cell.length_a   1.000
_cell.length_b   1.000
_cell.length_c   1.000
_cell.angle_alpha   90.00
_cell.angle_beta   90.00
_cell.angle_gamma   90.00
#
_symmetry.space_group_name_H-M   'P 1'
#
loop_
_entity.id
_entity.type
_entity.pdbx_description
1 polymer ?
#
loop_
_entity_poly.entity_id
_entity_poly.type
_entity_poly.pdbx_seq_one_letter_code
_entity_poly.pdbx_strand_id
1 'polypeptide(L)'
;APAPAPATAGGEPADDAGTMPELAMPALRAIREAGQWVVAAVAIAAFGAAAHTTAVITRGLAVHRAPWGNMYEFVTALTCVAAIFFLITMIRYRAWTLGVFVMGAVVVTLGLAETLIYTAPGDLVPALQSYWLDIHVTAMTLATGIFFVAAVLGFVYLWVDRYTRRVAAGRAAPDNGIVRRLPAIEQLDRLT
;
A
#
# COMPACT_ATOMS: atom_id res chain seq x y z
N ALA A 1 -16.53 43.09 54.14
CA ALA A 1 -16.00 42.55 52.84
C ALA A 1 -17.12 41.79 52.13
N PRO A 2 -17.54 42.19 50.92
CA PRO A 2 -18.54 41.44 50.16
C PRO A 2 -17.91 40.27 49.44
N ALA A 3 -18.66 39.16 49.36
CA ALA A 3 -18.29 37.93 48.68
C ALA A 3 -18.23 38.11 47.16
N PRO A 4 -17.35 37.37 46.45
CA PRO A 4 -17.28 37.41 44.97
C PRO A 4 -18.44 36.64 44.34
N ALA A 5 -18.99 37.20 43.24
CA ALA A 5 -20.05 36.65 42.43
C ALA A 5 -19.60 35.39 41.66
N PRO A 6 -20.52 34.44 41.37
CA PRO A 6 -20.16 33.24 40.60
C PRO A 6 -19.91 33.57 39.14
N ALA A 7 -18.84 32.98 38.59
CA ALA A 7 -18.48 33.09 37.19
C ALA A 7 -19.52 32.36 36.31
N THR A 8 -20.08 33.06 35.35
CA THR A 8 -20.91 32.50 34.28
C THR A 8 -20.08 31.58 33.39
N ALA A 9 -20.47 30.33 33.39
CA ALA A 9 -19.96 29.36 32.40
C ALA A 9 -20.41 29.77 30.99
N GLY A 10 -19.48 30.33 30.22
CA GLY A 10 -19.64 30.54 28.81
C GLY A 10 -19.59 29.17 28.13
N GLY A 11 -20.75 28.73 27.61
CA GLY A 11 -20.80 27.57 26.72
C GLY A 11 -20.05 27.90 25.43
N GLU A 12 -18.99 27.17 25.17
CA GLU A 12 -18.39 27.09 23.82
C GLU A 12 -19.42 26.49 22.87
N PRO A 13 -19.66 27.09 21.70
CA PRO A 13 -20.44 26.43 20.66
C PRO A 13 -19.68 25.20 20.19
N ALA A 14 -20.31 24.04 20.30
CA ALA A 14 -19.85 22.81 19.69
C ALA A 14 -19.83 23.03 18.17
N ASP A 15 -18.66 23.29 17.62
CA ASP A 15 -18.39 23.31 16.18
C ASP A 15 -18.28 21.84 15.72
N ASP A 16 -19.44 21.21 15.54
CA ASP A 16 -19.58 19.83 15.04
C ASP A 16 -19.65 19.84 13.50
N ALA A 17 -18.76 20.61 12.88
CA ALA A 17 -18.52 20.55 11.44
C ALA A 17 -17.54 19.40 11.18
N GLY A 18 -18.10 18.26 10.75
CA GLY A 18 -17.50 17.10 10.12
C GLY A 18 -15.97 16.96 10.21
N THR A 19 -15.46 16.60 11.37
CA THR A 19 -14.03 16.34 11.58
C THR A 19 -13.63 15.12 10.77
N MET A 20 -12.93 15.36 9.65
CA MET A 20 -12.07 14.33 9.05
C MET A 20 -11.26 13.67 10.15
N PRO A 21 -11.11 12.33 10.17
CA PRO A 21 -10.43 11.65 11.27
C PRO A 21 -9.07 12.29 11.51
N GLU A 22 -8.76 12.62 12.75
CA GLU A 22 -7.56 13.35 13.20
C GLU A 22 -6.25 12.73 12.67
N LEU A 23 -6.26 11.44 12.36
CA LEU A 23 -5.17 10.68 11.71
C LEU A 23 -4.91 11.09 10.24
N ALA A 24 -5.91 11.63 9.52
CA ALA A 24 -5.75 11.99 8.11
C ALA A 24 -5.03 13.34 7.93
N MET A 25 -5.15 14.25 8.88
CA MET A 25 -4.57 15.60 8.79
C MET A 25 -3.03 15.61 8.67
N PRO A 26 -2.27 14.89 9.51
CA PRO A 26 -0.82 14.87 9.37
C PRO A 26 -0.35 14.18 8.09
N ALA A 27 -1.08 13.17 7.61
CA ALA A 27 -0.78 12.48 6.34
C ALA A 27 -0.95 13.43 5.14
N LEU A 28 -2.08 14.16 5.07
CA LEU A 28 -2.33 15.13 4.00
C LEU A 28 -1.32 16.27 3.99
N ARG A 29 -0.92 16.77 5.17
CA ARG A 29 0.15 17.78 5.28
C ARG A 29 1.46 17.23 4.74
N ALA A 30 1.88 16.04 5.14
CA ALA A 30 3.10 15.39 4.67
C ALA A 30 3.15 15.22 3.14
N ILE A 31 2.02 14.83 2.53
CA ILE A 31 1.91 14.69 1.07
C ILE A 31 2.03 16.05 0.37
N ARG A 32 1.37 17.09 0.90
CA ARG A 32 1.42 18.45 0.32
C ARG A 32 2.81 19.08 0.44
N GLU A 33 3.51 18.88 1.56
CA GLU A 33 4.88 19.35 1.78
C GLU A 33 5.89 18.69 0.83
N ALA A 34 5.64 17.45 0.41
CA ALA A 34 6.49 16.71 -0.53
C ALA A 34 6.43 17.20 -1.98
N GLY A 35 5.47 18.09 -2.30
CA GLY A 35 5.35 18.75 -3.61
C GLY A 35 4.26 18.17 -4.52
N GLN A 36 3.89 18.94 -5.52
CA GLN A 36 2.76 18.64 -6.42
C GLN A 36 2.87 17.30 -7.16
N TRP A 37 4.07 16.88 -7.52
CA TRP A 37 4.29 15.61 -8.23
C TRP A 37 4.04 14.41 -7.32
N VAL A 38 4.38 14.52 -6.03
CA VAL A 38 4.08 13.48 -5.04
C VAL A 38 2.59 13.42 -4.76
N VAL A 39 1.92 14.58 -4.65
CA VAL A 39 0.45 14.65 -4.52
C VAL A 39 -0.22 13.92 -5.69
N ALA A 40 0.18 14.22 -6.93
CA ALA A 40 -0.38 13.57 -8.12
C ALA A 40 -0.11 12.05 -8.12
N ALA A 41 1.11 11.62 -7.80
CA ALA A 41 1.46 10.21 -7.76
C ALA A 41 0.65 9.43 -6.70
N VAL A 42 0.51 9.99 -5.50
CA VAL A 42 -0.29 9.38 -4.43
C VAL A 42 -1.77 9.32 -4.81
N ALA A 43 -2.31 10.38 -5.42
CA ALA A 43 -3.71 10.41 -5.87
C ALA A 43 -3.99 9.36 -6.95
N ILE A 44 -3.10 9.23 -7.93
CA ILE A 44 -3.21 8.21 -8.99
C ILE A 44 -3.11 6.81 -8.39
N ALA A 45 -2.15 6.57 -7.50
CA ALA A 45 -1.98 5.28 -6.84
C ALA A 45 -3.20 4.92 -5.95
N ALA A 46 -3.74 5.88 -5.21
CA ALA A 46 -4.95 5.69 -4.40
C ALA A 46 -6.18 5.40 -5.26
N PHE A 47 -6.35 6.14 -6.36
CA PHE A 47 -7.43 5.87 -7.33
C PHE A 47 -7.29 4.47 -7.95
N GLY A 48 -6.09 4.09 -8.38
CA GLY A 48 -5.80 2.76 -8.92
C GLY A 48 -6.08 1.65 -7.89
N ALA A 49 -5.67 1.83 -6.63
CA ALA A 49 -5.96 0.88 -5.56
C ALA A 49 -7.46 0.78 -5.26
N ALA A 50 -8.20 1.88 -5.30
CA ALA A 50 -9.66 1.88 -5.12
C ALA A 50 -10.37 1.14 -6.28
N ALA A 51 -9.99 1.41 -7.52
CA ALA A 51 -10.51 0.72 -8.70
C ALA A 51 -10.20 -0.79 -8.64
N HIS A 52 -8.96 -1.16 -8.27
CA HIS A 52 -8.55 -2.55 -8.11
C HIS A 52 -9.34 -3.26 -7.00
N THR A 53 -9.51 -2.61 -5.84
CA THR A 53 -10.34 -3.12 -4.74
C THR A 53 -11.79 -3.35 -5.20
N THR A 54 -12.35 -2.41 -5.94
CA THR A 54 -13.69 -2.53 -6.52
C THR A 54 -13.78 -3.74 -7.46
N ALA A 55 -12.79 -3.94 -8.31
CA ALA A 55 -12.74 -5.10 -9.22
C ALA A 55 -12.68 -6.43 -8.46
N VAL A 56 -11.88 -6.54 -7.40
CA VAL A 56 -11.80 -7.74 -6.54
C VAL A 56 -13.13 -8.00 -5.82
N ILE A 57 -13.77 -6.95 -5.27
CA ILE A 57 -15.06 -7.07 -4.59
C ILE A 57 -16.17 -7.49 -5.56
N THR A 58 -16.29 -6.81 -6.70
CA THR A 58 -17.32 -7.11 -7.70
C THR A 58 -17.19 -8.52 -8.26
N ARG A 59 -15.94 -9.01 -8.42
CA ARG A 59 -15.70 -10.39 -8.81
C ARG A 59 -16.17 -11.38 -7.74
N GLY A 60 -15.89 -11.14 -6.46
CA GLY A 60 -16.39 -11.94 -5.36
C GLY A 60 -17.92 -11.98 -5.29
N LEU A 61 -18.56 -10.81 -5.49
CA LEU A 61 -20.02 -10.72 -5.55
C LEU A 61 -20.62 -11.49 -6.73
N ALA A 62 -19.97 -11.45 -7.89
CA ALA A 62 -20.42 -12.15 -9.09
C ALA A 62 -20.42 -13.68 -8.95
N VAL A 63 -19.47 -14.22 -8.16
CA VAL A 63 -19.37 -15.67 -7.91
C VAL A 63 -19.96 -16.10 -6.56
N HIS A 64 -20.57 -15.18 -5.80
CA HIS A 64 -21.14 -15.41 -4.47
C HIS A 64 -20.20 -16.12 -3.49
N ARG A 65 -18.89 -15.88 -3.62
CA ARG A 65 -17.83 -16.43 -2.77
C ARG A 65 -16.63 -15.49 -2.70
N ALA A 66 -15.72 -15.79 -1.83
CA ALA A 66 -14.46 -15.09 -1.75
C ALA A 66 -13.63 -15.25 -3.06
N PRO A 67 -13.04 -14.16 -3.60
CA PRO A 67 -12.40 -14.15 -4.92
C PRO A 67 -10.97 -14.68 -4.89
N TRP A 68 -10.78 -15.93 -4.54
CA TRP A 68 -9.49 -16.65 -4.55
C TRP A 68 -9.61 -18.13 -4.90
N GLY A 69 -10.64 -18.49 -5.65
CA GLY A 69 -10.90 -19.88 -6.08
C GLY A 69 -10.00 -20.38 -7.22
N ASN A 70 -9.25 -19.49 -7.88
CA ASN A 70 -8.28 -19.83 -8.93
C ASN A 70 -7.05 -18.93 -8.85
N MET A 71 -6.00 -19.26 -9.63
CA MET A 71 -4.72 -18.53 -9.59
C MET A 71 -4.85 -17.06 -10.00
N TYR A 72 -5.72 -16.75 -10.96
CA TYR A 72 -5.97 -15.37 -11.36
C TYR A 72 -6.57 -14.56 -10.20
N GLU A 73 -7.63 -15.09 -9.57
CA GLU A 73 -8.28 -14.45 -8.42
C GLU A 73 -7.32 -14.30 -7.24
N PHE A 74 -6.51 -15.33 -6.97
CA PHE A 74 -5.51 -15.25 -5.90
C PHE A 74 -4.47 -14.16 -6.17
N VAL A 75 -3.91 -14.09 -7.38
CA VAL A 75 -2.92 -13.07 -7.76
C VAL A 75 -3.52 -11.67 -7.72
N THR A 76 -4.76 -11.48 -8.21
CA THR A 76 -5.43 -10.18 -8.15
C THR A 76 -5.73 -9.76 -6.71
N ALA A 77 -6.17 -10.67 -5.85
CA ALA A 77 -6.43 -10.38 -4.44
C ALA A 77 -5.15 -10.02 -3.67
N LEU A 78 -4.07 -10.81 -3.84
CA LEU A 78 -2.79 -10.52 -3.16
C LEU A 78 -2.17 -9.19 -3.61
N THR A 79 -2.24 -8.84 -4.90
CA THR A 79 -1.74 -7.55 -5.40
C THR A 79 -2.59 -6.38 -4.93
N CYS A 80 -3.89 -6.57 -4.72
CA CYS A 80 -4.76 -5.60 -4.07
C CYS A 80 -4.30 -5.33 -2.62
N VAL A 81 -4.07 -6.38 -1.84
CA VAL A 81 -3.53 -6.27 -0.48
C VAL A 81 -2.17 -5.57 -0.49
N ALA A 82 -1.27 -5.95 -1.40
CA ALA A 82 0.05 -5.33 -1.54
C ALA A 82 -0.04 -3.83 -1.85
N ALA A 83 -0.93 -3.43 -2.76
CA ALA A 83 -1.13 -2.03 -3.13
C ALA A 83 -1.65 -1.20 -1.93
N ILE A 84 -2.65 -1.70 -1.21
CA ILE A 84 -3.21 -1.02 -0.04
C ILE A 84 -2.17 -0.92 1.07
N PHE A 85 -1.52 -2.04 1.42
CA PHE A 85 -0.50 -2.09 2.47
C PHE A 85 0.66 -1.14 2.15
N PHE A 86 1.12 -1.13 0.89
CA PHE A 86 2.19 -0.23 0.48
C PHE A 86 1.76 1.24 0.51
N LEU A 87 0.54 1.59 0.09
CA LEU A 87 0.04 2.97 0.19
C LEU A 87 0.06 3.47 1.64
N ILE A 88 -0.39 2.65 2.59
CA ILE A 88 -0.35 2.97 4.02
C ILE A 88 1.10 3.16 4.48
N THR A 89 1.99 2.24 4.13
CA THR A 89 3.41 2.27 4.48
C THR A 89 4.09 3.50 3.88
N MET A 90 3.86 3.79 2.61
CA MET A 90 4.43 4.92 1.88
C MET A 90 4.05 6.26 2.53
N ILE A 91 2.78 6.43 2.90
CA ILE A 91 2.29 7.64 3.57
C ILE A 91 2.86 7.74 4.98
N ARG A 92 2.86 6.62 5.74
CA ARG A 92 3.29 6.59 7.14
C ARG A 92 4.78 6.90 7.31
N TYR A 93 5.62 6.42 6.39
CA TYR A 93 7.07 6.53 6.44
C TYR A 93 7.64 7.55 5.45
N ARG A 94 6.78 8.27 4.70
CA ARG A 94 7.18 9.27 3.68
C ARG A 94 8.11 8.69 2.60
N ALA A 95 7.95 7.42 2.28
CA ALA A 95 8.84 6.67 1.39
C ALA A 95 8.39 6.79 -0.09
N TRP A 96 8.21 8.02 -0.59
CA TRP A 96 7.59 8.33 -1.89
C TRP A 96 8.30 7.68 -3.07
N THR A 97 9.64 7.68 -3.04
CA THR A 97 10.46 7.17 -4.16
C THR A 97 10.33 5.65 -4.33
N LEU A 98 10.02 4.92 -3.25
CA LEU A 98 9.82 3.47 -3.30
C LEU A 98 8.53 3.09 -4.04
N GLY A 99 7.60 4.05 -4.19
CA GLY A 99 6.33 3.85 -4.91
C GLY A 99 6.51 3.35 -6.33
N VAL A 100 7.52 3.84 -7.04
CA VAL A 100 7.80 3.42 -8.43
C VAL A 100 8.12 1.93 -8.50
N PHE A 101 8.87 1.40 -7.54
CA PHE A 101 9.25 -0.01 -7.53
C PHE A 101 8.08 -0.92 -7.14
N VAL A 102 7.40 -0.60 -6.03
CA VAL A 102 6.32 -1.46 -5.53
C VAL A 102 5.08 -1.39 -6.41
N MET A 103 4.62 -0.18 -6.76
CA MET A 103 3.45 -0.03 -7.65
C MET A 103 3.77 -0.51 -9.07
N GLY A 104 5.01 -0.32 -9.54
CA GLY A 104 5.48 -0.90 -10.79
C GLY A 104 5.41 -2.43 -10.78
N ALA A 105 5.86 -3.09 -9.71
CA ALA A 105 5.75 -4.54 -9.55
C ALA A 105 4.28 -4.99 -9.50
N VAL A 106 3.41 -4.27 -8.79
CA VAL A 106 1.96 -4.55 -8.78
C VAL A 106 1.37 -4.48 -10.19
N VAL A 107 1.65 -3.42 -10.95
CA VAL A 107 1.14 -3.24 -12.31
C VAL A 107 1.64 -4.34 -13.24
N VAL A 108 2.92 -4.69 -13.17
CA VAL A 108 3.50 -5.79 -13.98
C VAL A 108 2.84 -7.12 -13.62
N THR A 109 2.69 -7.42 -12.33
CA THR A 109 2.05 -8.67 -11.87
C THR A 109 0.60 -8.74 -12.32
N LEU A 110 -0.17 -7.64 -12.22
CA LEU A 110 -1.55 -7.58 -12.73
C LEU A 110 -1.61 -7.75 -14.25
N GLY A 111 -0.74 -7.07 -14.99
CA GLY A 111 -0.67 -7.21 -16.45
C GLY A 111 -0.38 -8.64 -16.87
N LEU A 112 0.54 -9.33 -16.19
CA LEU A 112 0.81 -10.75 -16.42
C LEU A 112 -0.38 -11.63 -16.04
N ALA A 113 -1.07 -11.33 -14.93
CA ALA A 113 -2.25 -12.08 -14.53
C ALA A 113 -3.37 -11.98 -15.57
N GLU A 114 -3.64 -10.77 -16.08
CA GLU A 114 -4.64 -10.52 -17.11
C GLU A 114 -4.33 -11.19 -18.44
N THR A 115 -3.04 -11.25 -18.82
CA THR A 115 -2.64 -11.76 -20.14
C THR A 115 -2.35 -13.26 -20.17
N LEU A 116 -1.82 -13.83 -19.09
CA LEU A 116 -1.34 -15.21 -19.06
C LEU A 116 -2.24 -16.18 -18.31
N ILE A 117 -2.93 -15.73 -17.26
CA ILE A 117 -3.68 -16.62 -16.35
C ILE A 117 -5.13 -16.20 -16.15
N TYR A 118 -5.64 -15.27 -16.98
CA TYR A 118 -7.03 -14.86 -16.88
C TYR A 118 -7.97 -16.05 -16.90
N THR A 119 -8.87 -16.10 -15.94
CA THR A 119 -9.89 -17.14 -15.82
C THR A 119 -11.24 -16.48 -15.59
N ALA A 120 -12.25 -16.84 -16.41
CA ALA A 120 -13.60 -16.34 -16.24
C ALA A 120 -14.16 -16.72 -14.86
N PRO A 121 -15.05 -15.88 -14.28
CA PRO A 121 -15.74 -16.23 -13.05
C PRO A 121 -16.50 -17.57 -13.20
N GLY A 122 -16.35 -18.46 -12.23
CA GLY A 122 -16.99 -19.77 -12.25
C GLY A 122 -17.13 -20.35 -10.86
N ASP A 123 -17.88 -21.45 -10.76
CA ASP A 123 -18.11 -22.14 -9.52
C ASP A 123 -16.85 -22.84 -8.99
N LEU A 124 -16.75 -22.91 -7.67
CA LEU A 124 -15.68 -23.64 -7.02
C LEU A 124 -15.97 -25.15 -7.06
N VAL A 125 -14.95 -25.94 -7.38
CA VAL A 125 -15.11 -27.40 -7.33
C VAL A 125 -15.52 -27.85 -5.91
N PRO A 126 -16.44 -28.85 -5.77
CA PRO A 126 -16.98 -29.24 -4.47
C PRO A 126 -15.94 -29.55 -3.40
N ALA A 127 -14.80 -30.08 -3.79
CA ALA A 127 -13.69 -30.39 -2.88
C ALA A 127 -13.06 -29.14 -2.20
N LEU A 128 -13.24 -27.96 -2.77
CA LEU A 128 -12.73 -26.68 -2.23
C LEU A 128 -13.81 -25.88 -1.48
N GLN A 129 -15.04 -26.37 -1.41
CA GLN A 129 -16.15 -25.74 -0.69
C GLN A 129 -16.06 -26.03 0.81
N SER A 130 -15.15 -25.36 1.52
CA SER A 130 -14.94 -25.54 2.95
C SER A 130 -14.73 -24.19 3.63
N TYR A 131 -15.47 -23.92 4.68
CA TYR A 131 -15.32 -22.72 5.51
C TYR A 131 -13.88 -22.53 6.04
N TRP A 132 -13.23 -23.62 6.43
CA TRP A 132 -11.84 -23.58 6.89
C TRP A 132 -10.87 -23.22 5.78
N LEU A 133 -11.15 -23.65 4.55
CA LEU A 133 -10.35 -23.28 3.38
C LEU A 133 -10.45 -21.79 3.11
N ASP A 134 -11.64 -21.20 3.19
CA ASP A 134 -11.86 -19.77 3.01
C ASP A 134 -11.06 -18.94 4.02
N ILE A 135 -11.08 -19.33 5.30
CA ILE A 135 -10.25 -18.66 6.33
C ILE A 135 -8.77 -18.79 6.03
N HIS A 136 -8.31 -20.00 5.70
CA HIS A 136 -6.91 -20.28 5.43
C HIS A 136 -6.41 -19.47 4.22
N VAL A 137 -7.13 -19.52 3.10
CA VAL A 137 -6.73 -18.80 1.87
C VAL A 137 -6.81 -17.29 2.05
N THR A 138 -7.77 -16.77 2.82
CA THR A 138 -7.82 -15.35 3.18
C THR A 138 -6.56 -14.94 3.93
N ALA A 139 -6.20 -15.67 4.98
CA ALA A 139 -5.00 -15.41 5.77
C ALA A 139 -3.72 -15.49 4.91
N MET A 140 -3.63 -16.50 4.03
CA MET A 140 -2.51 -16.67 3.11
C MET A 140 -2.43 -15.54 2.08
N THR A 141 -3.55 -15.07 1.54
CA THR A 141 -3.61 -13.94 0.61
C THR A 141 -3.11 -12.65 1.26
N LEU A 142 -3.56 -12.38 2.50
CA LEU A 142 -3.11 -11.22 3.28
C LEU A 142 -1.60 -11.30 3.55
N ALA A 143 -1.12 -12.44 4.05
CA ALA A 143 0.30 -12.64 4.34
C ALA A 143 1.16 -12.51 3.07
N THR A 144 0.76 -13.16 1.98
CA THR A 144 1.51 -13.15 0.71
C THR A 144 1.54 -11.73 0.10
N GLY A 145 0.45 -10.96 0.20
CA GLY A 145 0.42 -9.57 -0.26
C GLY A 145 1.41 -8.68 0.51
N ILE A 146 1.53 -8.87 1.82
CA ILE A 146 2.51 -8.15 2.66
C ILE A 146 3.94 -8.61 2.31
N PHE A 147 4.18 -9.91 2.19
CA PHE A 147 5.48 -10.44 1.78
C PHE A 147 5.89 -10.03 0.37
N PHE A 148 4.94 -9.84 -0.54
CA PHE A 148 5.22 -9.31 -1.87
C PHE A 148 5.85 -7.91 -1.78
N VAL A 149 5.31 -7.03 -0.94
CA VAL A 149 5.89 -5.69 -0.70
C VAL A 149 7.28 -5.81 -0.07
N ALA A 150 7.42 -6.63 0.97
CA ALA A 150 8.72 -6.86 1.62
C ALA A 150 9.78 -7.40 0.64
N ALA A 151 9.40 -8.32 -0.26
CA ALA A 151 10.30 -8.85 -1.27
C ALA A 151 10.77 -7.76 -2.24
N VAL A 152 9.86 -6.92 -2.76
CA VAL A 152 10.24 -5.79 -3.65
C VAL A 152 11.16 -4.81 -2.94
N LEU A 153 10.86 -4.44 -1.71
CA LEU A 153 11.70 -3.54 -0.91
C LEU A 153 13.07 -4.17 -0.62
N GLY A 154 13.11 -5.47 -0.31
CA GLY A 154 14.35 -6.23 -0.12
C GLY A 154 15.22 -6.25 -1.38
N PHE A 155 14.64 -6.42 -2.57
CA PHE A 155 15.37 -6.29 -3.83
C PHE A 155 15.97 -4.89 -4.02
N VAL A 156 15.20 -3.84 -3.75
CA VAL A 156 15.68 -2.46 -3.83
C VAL A 156 16.82 -2.24 -2.83
N TYR A 157 16.67 -2.71 -1.59
CA TYR A 157 17.71 -2.66 -0.57
C TYR A 157 19.00 -3.34 -1.03
N LEU A 158 18.94 -4.58 -1.48
CA LEU A 158 20.10 -5.32 -1.97
C LEU A 158 20.75 -4.67 -3.18
N TRP A 159 19.97 -4.06 -4.06
CA TRP A 159 20.48 -3.34 -5.22
C TRP A 159 21.27 -2.09 -4.78
N VAL A 160 20.70 -1.29 -3.88
CA VAL A 160 21.36 -0.09 -3.32
C VAL A 160 22.61 -0.48 -2.55
N ASP A 161 22.56 -1.48 -1.67
CA ASP A 161 23.72 -1.97 -0.89
C ASP A 161 24.86 -2.44 -1.81
N ARG A 162 24.55 -3.24 -2.82
CA ARG A 162 25.56 -3.67 -3.80
C ARG A 162 26.16 -2.51 -4.58
N TYR A 163 25.36 -1.52 -4.93
CA TYR A 163 25.83 -0.34 -5.63
C TYR A 163 26.77 0.48 -4.74
N THR A 164 26.38 0.78 -3.50
CA THR A 164 27.22 1.55 -2.56
C THR A 164 28.54 0.86 -2.27
N ARG A 165 28.55 -0.46 -2.09
CA ARG A 165 29.78 -1.25 -1.95
C ARG A 165 30.68 -1.18 -3.19
N ARG A 166 30.13 -1.17 -4.41
CA ARG A 166 30.90 -1.01 -5.65
C ARG A 166 31.51 0.38 -5.76
N VAL A 167 30.77 1.43 -5.37
CA VAL A 167 31.30 2.80 -5.31
C VAL A 167 32.44 2.90 -4.31
N ALA A 168 32.29 2.37 -3.10
CA ALA A 168 33.31 2.35 -2.06
C ALA A 168 34.60 1.58 -2.50
N ALA A 169 34.42 0.55 -3.34
CA ALA A 169 35.54 -0.21 -3.91
C ALA A 169 36.13 0.42 -5.18
N GLY A 170 35.73 1.63 -5.57
CA GLY A 170 36.18 2.31 -6.79
C GLY A 170 35.76 1.64 -8.11
N ARG A 171 34.78 0.71 -8.06
CA ARG A 171 34.31 -0.07 -9.21
C ARG A 171 33.07 0.50 -9.90
N ALA A 172 32.51 1.58 -9.36
CA ALA A 172 31.35 2.29 -9.93
C ALA A 172 31.48 3.78 -9.68
N ALA A 173 30.91 4.58 -10.60
CA ALA A 173 30.87 6.03 -10.45
C ALA A 173 29.99 6.42 -9.24
N PRO A 174 30.38 7.42 -8.44
CA PRO A 174 29.62 7.85 -7.26
C PRO A 174 28.29 8.54 -7.59
N ASP A 175 28.07 8.93 -8.85
CA ASP A 175 26.94 9.72 -9.29
C ASP A 175 25.93 8.89 -10.12
N ASN A 176 25.14 8.04 -9.44
CA ASN A 176 23.94 7.46 -10.04
C ASN A 176 22.72 8.23 -9.52
N GLY A 177 22.15 9.08 -10.37
CA GLY A 177 21.02 9.96 -10.02
C GLY A 177 19.79 9.23 -9.47
N ILE A 178 19.61 7.94 -9.75
CA ILE A 178 18.52 7.10 -9.21
C ILE A 178 18.81 6.76 -7.75
N VAL A 179 20.00 6.25 -7.45
CA VAL A 179 20.37 5.84 -6.08
C VAL A 179 20.38 7.04 -5.12
N ARG A 180 20.76 8.22 -5.61
CA ARG A 180 20.74 9.46 -4.81
C ARG A 180 19.36 9.92 -4.40
N ARG A 181 18.30 9.48 -5.11
CA ARG A 181 16.89 9.78 -4.80
C ARG A 181 16.24 8.74 -3.89
N LEU A 182 16.88 7.60 -3.67
CA LEU A 182 16.38 6.57 -2.78
C LEU A 182 16.61 6.95 -1.32
N PRO A 183 15.77 6.46 -0.40
CA PRO A 183 15.99 6.60 1.03
C PRO A 183 17.35 6.02 1.43
N ALA A 184 17.95 6.55 2.50
CA ALA A 184 19.16 6.01 3.06
C ALA A 184 18.99 4.52 3.46
N ILE A 185 20.07 3.74 3.42
CA ILE A 185 20.06 2.29 3.71
C ILE A 185 19.42 2.00 5.06
N GLU A 186 19.66 2.85 6.08
CA GLU A 186 19.04 2.70 7.40
C GLU A 186 17.52 2.88 7.40
N GLN A 187 16.96 3.67 6.48
CA GLN A 187 15.51 3.81 6.32
C GLN A 187 14.90 2.61 5.59
N LEU A 188 15.62 2.06 4.60
CA LEU A 188 15.22 0.85 3.89
C LEU A 188 15.21 -0.36 4.84
N ASP A 189 16.22 -0.47 5.70
CA ASP A 189 16.33 -1.53 6.71
C ASP A 189 15.15 -1.55 7.71
N ARG A 190 14.60 -0.39 8.02
CA ARG A 190 13.41 -0.28 8.91
C ARG A 190 12.09 -0.66 8.22
N LEU A 191 12.07 -0.77 6.89
CA LEU A 191 10.88 -1.06 6.10
C LEU A 191 10.82 -2.51 5.62
N THR A 192 11.93 -3.24 5.70
CA THR A 192 12.04 -4.67 5.38
C THR A 192 11.89 -5.53 6.61
#